data_f7942772f7357c79f2eb6b4a193f1ea2
#
_entry.id   f7942772f7357c79f2eb6b4a193f1ea2
#
_cell.length_a   1.000
_cell.length_b   1.000
_cell.length_c   1.000
_cell.angle_alpha   90.00
_cell.angle_beta   90.00
_cell.angle_gamma   90.00
#
_symmetry.space_group_name_H-M   'P 1'
#
loop_
_entity.id
_entity.type
_entity.pdbx_description
1 polymer ?
#
loop_
_entity_poly.entity_id
_entity_poly.type
_entity_poly.pdbx_seq_one_letter_code
_entity_poly.pdbx_strand_id
1 'polypeptide(L)' 'MKYKYTIKIHSVVDYSELESVMNDYGTKGYRVTKAEFIGDTFESGRPMKKFVVYLEKKVKQ' A
#
# COMPACT_ATOMS: atom_id res chain seq x y z
N MET A 1 15.78 -16.24 -9.92
CA MET A 1 14.47 -15.85 -9.44
C MET A 1 14.31 -14.35 -9.56
N LYS A 2 13.21 -13.89 -10.10
CA LYS A 2 12.98 -12.48 -10.34
C LYS A 2 11.86 -11.94 -9.47
N TYR A 3 11.93 -10.65 -9.20
CA TYR A 3 10.89 -9.94 -8.47
C TYR A 3 10.39 -8.79 -9.32
N LYS A 4 9.10 -8.53 -9.23
CA LYS A 4 8.49 -7.35 -9.80
C LYS A 4 8.24 -6.37 -8.65
N TYR A 5 8.66 -5.13 -8.82
CA TYR A 5 8.47 -4.09 -7.80
C TYR A 5 7.40 -3.12 -8.25
N THR A 6 6.57 -2.72 -7.31
CA THR A 6 5.47 -1.81 -7.58
C THR A 6 5.38 -0.81 -6.44
N ILE A 7 5.08 0.43 -6.78
CA ILE A 7 4.89 1.49 -5.80
C ILE A 7 3.48 2.04 -6.00
N LYS A 8 2.70 2.09 -4.93
CA LYS A 8 1.32 2.57 -4.95
C LYS A 8 1.11 3.62 -3.87
N ILE A 9 0.30 4.61 -4.17
CA ILE A 9 -0.10 5.63 -3.21
C ILE A 9 -1.54 5.36 -2.81
N HIS A 10 -1.80 5.33 -1.51
CA HIS A 10 -3.13 5.10 -0.96
C HIS A 10 -3.48 6.19 0.03
N SER A 11 -4.73 6.64 -0.03
CA SER A 11 -5.29 7.51 0.99
C SER A 11 -6.23 6.68 1.84
N VAL A 12 -6.00 6.69 3.16
CA VAL A 12 -6.78 5.88 4.10
C VAL A 12 -7.24 6.75 5.26
N VAL A 13 -8.33 6.34 5.89
CA VAL A 13 -8.90 7.06 7.02
C VAL A 13 -8.07 6.84 8.29
N ASP A 14 -7.63 5.60 8.50
CA ASP A 14 -6.87 5.23 9.68
C ASP A 14 -5.96 4.04 9.38
N TYR A 15 -5.21 3.60 10.39
CA TYR A 15 -4.28 2.48 10.23
C TYR A 15 -4.98 1.15 10.01
N SER A 16 -6.19 1.01 10.50
CA SER A 16 -6.96 -0.22 10.28
C SER A 16 -7.26 -0.39 8.79
N GLU A 17 -7.60 0.70 8.11
CA GLU A 17 -7.83 0.67 6.67
C GLU A 17 -6.53 0.38 5.91
N LEU A 18 -5.42 0.95 6.36
CA LEU A 18 -4.12 0.66 5.76
C LEU A 18 -3.78 -0.82 5.88
N GLU A 19 -4.03 -1.40 7.06
CA GLU A 19 -3.80 -2.82 7.29
C GLU A 19 -4.61 -3.67 6.32
N SER A 20 -5.87 -3.28 6.08
CA SER A 20 -6.72 -3.98 5.12
C SER A 20 -6.15 -3.92 3.71
N VAL A 21 -5.64 -2.75 3.32
CA VAL A 21 -5.00 -2.57 2.02
C VAL A 21 -3.79 -3.49 1.89
N MET A 22 -2.96 -3.53 2.93
CA MET A 22 -1.75 -4.36 2.92
C MET A 22 -2.10 -5.84 2.84
N ASN A 23 -3.11 -6.27 3.58
CA ASN A 23 -3.55 -7.67 3.56
C ASN A 23 -4.12 -8.05 2.20
N ASP A 24 -4.83 -7.12 1.56
CA ASP A 24 -5.37 -7.35 0.23
C ASP A 24 -4.25 -7.58 -0.79
N TYR A 25 -3.18 -6.80 -0.71
CA TYR A 25 -2.01 -7.03 -1.56
C TYR A 25 -1.39 -8.40 -1.28
N GLY A 26 -1.34 -8.80 -0.01
CA GLY A 26 -0.81 -10.11 0.37
C GLY A 26 -1.58 -11.25 -0.28
N THR A 27 -2.91 -11.14 -0.34
CA THR A 27 -3.73 -12.18 -0.97
C THR A 27 -3.49 -12.26 -2.47
N LYS A 28 -3.00 -11.19 -3.07
CA LYS A 28 -2.69 -11.15 -4.51
C LYS A 28 -1.26 -11.58 -4.80
N GLY A 29 -0.54 -12.04 -3.80
CA GLY A 29 0.83 -12.53 -3.97
C GLY A 29 1.89 -11.46 -3.84
N TYR A 30 1.54 -10.26 -3.42
CA TYR A 30 2.50 -9.19 -3.19
C TYR A 30 2.98 -9.21 -1.76
N ARG A 31 4.22 -8.82 -1.56
CA ARG A 31 4.79 -8.61 -0.25
C ARG A 31 5.01 -7.11 -0.06
N VAL A 32 4.48 -6.57 1.02
CA VAL A 32 4.71 -5.17 1.38
C VAL A 32 6.05 -5.08 2.07
N THR A 33 6.99 -4.36 1.47
CA THR A 33 8.32 -4.19 2.05
C THR A 33 8.41 -2.95 2.91
N LYS A 34 7.57 -1.94 2.61
CA LYS A 34 7.56 -0.69 3.35
C LYS A 34 6.25 0.03 3.09
N ALA A 35 5.74 0.72 4.10
CA ALA A 35 4.64 1.66 3.96
C ALA A 35 5.07 2.95 4.64
N GLU A 36 5.04 4.05 3.92
CA GLU A 36 5.57 5.32 4.39
C GLU A 36 4.49 6.39 4.39
N PHE A 37 4.32 7.05 5.53
CA PHE A 37 3.39 8.16 5.65
C PHE A 37 3.98 9.39 4.94
N ILE A 38 3.22 9.97 4.03
CA ILE A 38 3.70 11.12 3.26
C ILE A 38 2.88 12.39 3.46
N GLY A 39 1.87 12.33 4.31
CA GLY A 39 1.14 13.54 4.68
C GLY A 39 -0.36 13.32 4.81
N ASP A 40 -1.02 14.34 5.34
CA ASP A 40 -2.46 14.35 5.44
C ASP A 40 -3.06 14.92 4.17
N THR A 41 -4.27 14.48 3.83
CA THR A 41 -4.98 14.96 2.68
C THR A 41 -6.46 15.08 3.04
N PHE A 42 -7.23 15.70 2.18
CA PHE A 42 -8.66 15.84 2.36
C PHE A 42 -9.34 15.32 1.10
N GLU A 43 -10.08 14.23 1.22
CA GLU A 43 -10.72 13.60 0.06
C GLU A 43 -12.17 13.27 0.39
N SER A 44 -13.06 13.58 -0.56
CA SER A 44 -14.49 13.34 -0.41
C SER A 44 -15.05 13.96 0.87
N GLY A 45 -14.54 15.15 1.24
CA GLY A 45 -14.99 15.86 2.44
C GLY A 45 -14.49 15.26 3.74
N ARG A 46 -13.49 14.40 3.72
CA ARG A 46 -12.99 13.70 4.90
C ARG A 46 -11.47 13.85 5.03
N PRO A 47 -10.97 14.04 6.24
CA PRO A 47 -9.53 14.00 6.46
C PRO A 47 -9.01 12.57 6.27
N MET A 48 -7.93 12.43 5.53
CA MET A 48 -7.33 11.12 5.25
C MET A 48 -5.82 11.20 5.35
N LYS A 49 -5.19 10.04 5.53
CA LYS A 49 -3.74 9.92 5.59
C LYS A 49 -3.25 9.28 4.29
N LYS A 50 -2.21 9.85 3.73
CA LYS A 50 -1.65 9.39 2.48
C LYS A 50 -0.38 8.59 2.74
N PHE A 51 -0.30 7.40 2.14
CA PHE A 51 0.85 6.49 2.29
C PHE A 51 1.36 6.05 0.95
N VAL A 52 2.69 5.90 0.87
CA VAL A 52 3.33 5.21 -0.24
C VAL A 52 3.58 3.77 0.22
N VAL A 53 3.12 2.82 -0.57
CA VAL A 53 3.29 1.40 -0.26
C VAL A 53 4.24 0.80 -1.29
N TYR A 54 5.33 0.20 -0.80
CA TYR A 54 6.33 -0.45 -1.64
C TYR A 54 6.08 -1.94 -1.63
N LEU A 55 5.95 -2.51 -2.82
CA LEU A 55 5.53 -3.89 -2.98
C LEU A 55 6.53 -4.66 -3.83
N GLU A 56 6.66 -5.94 -3.53
CA GLU A 56 7.39 -6.85 -4.41
C GLU A 56 6.59 -8.11 -4.63
N LYS A 57 6.75 -8.71 -5.77
CA LYS A 57 6.09 -9.95 -6.11
C LYS A 57 7.07 -10.84 -6.85
N LYS A 58 7.12 -12.10 -6.42
CA LYS A 58 7.93 -13.10 -7.09
C LYS A 58 7.28 -13.44 -8.43
N VAL A 59 8.06 -13.43 -9.49
CA VAL A 59 7.54 -13.75 -10.82
C VAL A 59 8.24 -14.98 -11.35
N LYS A 60 7.49 -15.77 -12.10
CA LYS A 60 8.04 -16.94 -12.78
C LYS A 60 8.87 -16.50 -13.97
N GLN A 61 9.92 -17.22 -14.21
CA GLN A 61 10.75 -17.00 -15.37
C GLN A 61 10.34 -17.90 -16.52
#